data_5355ec51062166d455a0d5335af82a39
#
_entry.id   5355ec51062166d455a0d5335af82a39
#
_cell.length_a   1.000
_cell.length_b   1.000
_cell.length_c   1.000
_cell.angle_alpha   90.00
_cell.angle_beta   90.00
_cell.angle_gamma   90.00
#
_symmetry.space_group_name_H-M   'P 1'
#
loop_
_entity.id
_entity.type
_entity.pdbx_description
1 polymer ?
#
loop_
_entity_poly.entity_id
_entity_poly.type
_entity_poly.pdbx_seq_one_letter_code
_entity_poly.pdbx_strand_id
1 'polypeptide(L)'
;LIDSAKILQNNSVQVLIYGDGEDRAFLEHYCEEQQITNVKFKAKWTSPEYVPYILSKADVNALNYSTNFGKYGGSMNKMFLGLASGKPLCCNVGMPYSIILEEGVGIDCKLTDPQDYAAAILSLKNLPSDEYQTICNKAKKAAEKYDN
;
A
#
# COMPACT_ATOMS: atom_id res chain seq x y z
N LEU A 1 9.30 -2.50 3.06
CA LEU A 1 8.02 -2.42 3.79
C LEU A 1 8.09 -3.02 5.20
N ILE A 2 8.62 -4.24 5.40
CA ILE A 2 8.68 -4.88 6.73
C ILE A 2 9.56 -4.09 7.70
N ASP A 3 10.73 -3.60 7.27
CA ASP A 3 11.57 -2.74 8.11
C ASP A 3 10.88 -1.41 8.44
N SER A 4 10.09 -0.88 7.51
CA SER A 4 9.24 0.28 7.78
C SER A 4 8.16 -0.03 8.81
N ALA A 5 7.59 -1.23 8.78
CA ALA A 5 6.63 -1.66 9.80
C ALA A 5 7.27 -1.72 11.20
N LYS A 6 8.54 -2.14 11.31
CA LYS A 6 9.29 -2.10 12.58
C LYS A 6 9.35 -0.67 13.15
N ILE A 7 9.61 0.32 12.32
CA ILE A 7 9.63 1.73 12.72
C ILE A 7 8.23 2.18 13.19
N LEU A 8 7.19 1.67 12.54
CA LEU A 8 5.79 2.03 12.81
C LEU A 8 5.15 1.31 14.01
N GLN A 9 5.86 0.39 14.69
CA GLN A 9 5.29 -0.38 15.82
C GLN A 9 4.69 0.51 16.92
N ASN A 10 5.35 1.63 17.22
CA ASN A 10 4.92 2.55 18.26
C ASN A 10 3.87 3.58 17.79
N ASN A 11 3.44 3.51 16.54
CA ASN A 11 2.53 4.48 15.94
C ASN A 11 1.10 3.93 15.74
N SER A 12 0.74 2.82 16.41
CA SER A 12 -0.56 2.14 16.24
C SER A 12 -0.86 1.81 14.77
N VAL A 13 0.16 1.37 14.03
CA VAL A 13 0.03 0.90 12.64
C VAL A 13 0.18 -0.61 12.61
N GLN A 14 -0.75 -1.28 11.96
CA GLN A 14 -0.69 -2.70 11.67
C GLN A 14 -0.57 -2.92 10.17
N VAL A 15 0.37 -3.74 9.74
CA VAL A 15 0.57 -4.11 8.34
C VAL A 15 0.01 -5.51 8.12
N LEU A 16 -0.94 -5.62 7.19
CA LEU A 16 -1.56 -6.90 6.81
C LEU A 16 -1.03 -7.32 5.44
N ILE A 17 -0.44 -8.49 5.35
CA ILE A 17 0.12 -9.04 4.11
C ILE A 17 -0.72 -10.25 3.70
N TYR A 18 -1.39 -10.13 2.57
CA TYR A 18 -2.14 -11.21 1.92
C TYR A 18 -1.36 -11.76 0.73
N GLY A 19 -1.41 -13.04 0.55
CA GLY A 19 -0.77 -13.71 -0.56
C GLY A 19 0.32 -14.68 -0.14
N ASP A 20 0.86 -15.38 -1.14
CA ASP A 20 1.96 -16.32 -0.99
C ASP A 20 3.05 -15.98 -2.00
N GLY A 21 4.28 -16.20 -1.64
CA GLY A 21 5.45 -15.96 -2.46
C GLY A 21 6.64 -16.71 -1.91
N GLU A 22 7.67 -16.88 -2.72
CA GLU A 22 8.88 -17.63 -2.34
C GLU A 22 9.52 -17.12 -1.05
N ASP A 23 9.48 -15.80 -0.83
CA ASP A 23 10.09 -15.16 0.34
C ASP A 23 9.22 -15.19 1.60
N ARG A 24 7.98 -15.69 1.53
CA ARG A 24 7.03 -15.57 2.65
C ARG A 24 7.57 -16.19 3.94
N ALA A 25 8.06 -17.43 3.88
CA ALA A 25 8.59 -18.12 5.06
C ALA A 25 9.81 -17.40 5.65
N PHE A 26 10.68 -16.87 4.79
CA PHE A 26 11.81 -16.06 5.21
C PHE A 26 11.35 -14.77 5.90
N LEU A 27 10.37 -14.08 5.35
CA LEU A 27 9.85 -12.83 5.91
C LEU A 27 9.10 -13.04 7.23
N GLU A 28 8.37 -14.15 7.37
CA GLU A 28 7.72 -14.54 8.64
C GLU A 28 8.78 -14.76 9.72
N HIS A 29 9.82 -15.54 9.43
CA HIS A 29 10.94 -15.79 10.35
C HIS A 29 11.71 -14.50 10.68
N TYR A 30 11.97 -13.66 9.68
CA TYR A 30 12.62 -12.36 9.87
C TYR A 30 11.82 -11.46 10.85
N CYS A 31 10.50 -11.44 10.74
CA CYS A 31 9.66 -10.70 11.69
C CYS A 31 9.80 -11.21 13.12
N GLU A 32 9.90 -12.53 13.31
CA GLU A 32 10.12 -13.14 14.62
C GLU A 32 11.47 -12.76 15.20
N GLU A 33 12.56 -12.96 14.43
CA GLU A 33 13.93 -12.62 14.84
C GLU A 33 14.08 -11.14 15.18
N GLN A 34 13.48 -10.25 14.39
CA GLN A 34 13.55 -8.81 14.55
C GLN A 34 12.52 -8.25 15.54
N GLN A 35 11.69 -9.12 16.14
CA GLN A 35 10.62 -8.74 17.07
C GLN A 35 9.63 -7.73 16.46
N ILE A 36 9.27 -7.91 15.18
CA ILE A 36 8.30 -7.10 14.47
C ILE A 36 6.91 -7.67 14.69
N THR A 37 6.17 -7.07 15.62
CA THR A 37 4.89 -7.63 16.10
C THR A 37 3.66 -7.07 15.39
N ASN A 38 3.81 -5.97 14.67
CA ASN A 38 2.74 -5.27 13.97
C ASN A 38 2.56 -5.69 12.50
N VAL A 39 3.30 -6.67 12.02
CA VAL A 39 3.09 -7.33 10.72
C VAL A 39 2.28 -8.61 10.94
N LYS A 40 1.22 -8.79 10.16
CA LYS A 40 0.37 -9.99 10.19
C LYS A 40 0.27 -10.58 8.79
N PHE A 41 0.84 -11.77 8.63
CA PHE A 41 0.66 -12.55 7.41
C PHE A 41 -0.72 -13.23 7.46
N LYS A 42 -1.54 -12.92 6.48
CA LYS A 42 -2.92 -13.40 6.34
C LYS A 42 -2.98 -14.58 5.38
N ALA A 43 -4.17 -14.86 4.82
CA ALA A 43 -4.37 -15.97 3.91
C ALA A 43 -3.36 -15.96 2.75
N LYS A 44 -2.79 -17.13 2.45
CA LYS A 44 -1.89 -17.34 1.31
C LYS A 44 -2.59 -17.13 -0.01
N TRP A 45 -3.85 -17.54 -0.06
CA TRP A 45 -4.73 -17.35 -1.20
C TRP A 45 -6.04 -16.71 -0.75
N THR A 46 -6.53 -15.78 -1.57
CA THR A 46 -7.81 -15.11 -1.37
C THR A 46 -8.54 -15.08 -2.70
N SER A 47 -9.80 -15.49 -2.71
CA SER A 47 -10.63 -15.40 -3.91
C SER A 47 -10.70 -13.95 -4.40
N PRO A 48 -10.51 -13.70 -5.71
CA PRO A 48 -10.49 -12.34 -6.29
C PRO A 48 -11.71 -11.49 -5.90
N GLU A 49 -12.86 -12.12 -5.72
CA GLU A 49 -14.11 -11.45 -5.32
C GLU A 49 -14.06 -10.78 -3.94
N TYR A 50 -13.20 -11.29 -3.01
CA TYR A 50 -13.03 -10.71 -1.68
C TYR A 50 -11.94 -9.62 -1.61
N VAL A 51 -11.09 -9.51 -2.61
CA VAL A 51 -9.98 -8.56 -2.60
C VAL A 51 -10.46 -7.11 -2.47
N PRO A 52 -11.48 -6.63 -3.21
CA PRO A 52 -11.98 -5.27 -3.06
C PRO A 52 -12.50 -4.98 -1.64
N TYR A 53 -13.18 -5.96 -1.04
CA TYR A 53 -13.65 -5.82 0.34
C TYR A 53 -12.48 -5.69 1.33
N ILE A 54 -11.46 -6.54 1.22
CA ILE A 54 -10.28 -6.51 2.09
C ILE A 54 -9.58 -5.15 1.98
N LEU A 55 -9.33 -4.69 0.76
CA LEU A 55 -8.68 -3.41 0.50
C LEU A 55 -9.50 -2.22 1.03
N SER A 56 -10.83 -2.30 0.99
CA SER A 56 -11.73 -1.26 1.53
C SER A 56 -11.69 -1.14 3.06
N LYS A 57 -11.19 -2.15 3.77
CA LYS A 57 -11.05 -2.16 5.23
C LYS A 57 -9.70 -1.61 5.72
N ALA A 58 -8.74 -1.44 4.82
CA ALA A 58 -7.50 -0.78 5.15
C ALA A 58 -7.68 0.75 5.23
N ASP A 59 -6.83 1.41 6.01
CA ASP A 59 -6.75 2.87 6.00
C ASP A 59 -5.87 3.38 4.85
N VAL A 60 -4.84 2.62 4.48
CA VAL A 60 -3.94 2.88 3.35
C VAL A 60 -3.62 1.56 2.66
N ASN A 61 -3.69 1.52 1.35
CA ASN A 61 -3.24 0.38 0.56
C ASN A 61 -1.81 0.58 0.06
N ALA A 62 -0.89 -0.27 0.50
CA ALA A 62 0.51 -0.20 0.13
C ALA A 62 0.79 -1.00 -1.15
N LEU A 63 1.39 -0.35 -2.13
CA LEU A 63 1.90 -0.95 -3.37
C LEU A 63 3.42 -0.99 -3.28
N ASN A 64 3.95 -2.14 -2.86
CA ASN A 64 5.38 -2.32 -2.65
C ASN A 64 5.97 -3.19 -3.76
N TYR A 65 6.87 -2.61 -4.54
CA TYR A 65 7.54 -3.26 -5.67
C TYR A 65 9.05 -3.20 -5.53
N SER A 66 9.76 -4.03 -6.28
CA SER A 66 11.21 -3.93 -6.39
C SER A 66 11.61 -2.58 -7.03
N THR A 67 12.77 -2.06 -6.67
CA THR A 67 13.27 -0.75 -7.14
C THR A 67 13.43 -0.64 -8.66
N ASN A 68 13.54 -1.76 -9.36
CA ASN A 68 13.64 -1.81 -10.82
C ASN A 68 12.26 -1.86 -11.52
N PHE A 69 11.20 -2.07 -10.74
CA PHE A 69 9.85 -2.07 -11.28
C PHE A 69 9.44 -0.63 -11.62
N GLY A 70 8.80 -0.44 -12.75
CA GLY A 70 8.31 0.88 -13.14
C GLY A 70 9.31 1.79 -13.84
N LYS A 71 10.56 1.37 -14.06
CA LYS A 71 11.56 2.16 -14.81
C LYS A 71 11.05 2.66 -16.17
N TYR A 72 10.15 1.91 -16.78
CA TYR A 72 9.56 2.20 -18.09
C TYR A 72 8.07 2.60 -18.01
N GLY A 73 7.54 2.82 -16.80
CA GLY A 73 6.12 2.98 -16.55
C GLY A 73 5.40 1.63 -16.51
N GLY A 74 4.22 1.60 -15.95
CA GLY A 74 3.43 0.37 -15.86
C GLY A 74 2.03 0.62 -15.32
N SER A 75 1.08 -0.07 -15.88
CA SER A 75 -0.27 -0.20 -15.34
C SER A 75 -0.33 -1.48 -14.53
N MET A 76 -0.69 -1.36 -13.26
CA MET A 76 -0.66 -2.47 -12.32
C MET A 76 -2.08 -2.78 -11.84
N ASN A 77 -2.56 -3.99 -12.09
CA ASN A 77 -3.89 -4.42 -11.63
C ASN A 77 -4.14 -4.13 -10.15
N LYS A 78 -3.10 -4.29 -9.30
CA LYS A 78 -3.20 -3.98 -7.87
C LYS A 78 -3.49 -2.51 -7.59
N MET A 79 -3.02 -1.60 -8.44
CA MET A 79 -3.32 -0.17 -8.33
C MET A 79 -4.79 0.11 -8.59
N PHE A 80 -5.37 -0.47 -9.64
CA PHE A 80 -6.79 -0.30 -9.96
C PHE A 80 -7.71 -0.89 -8.89
N LEU A 81 -7.36 -2.06 -8.35
CA LEU A 81 -8.06 -2.62 -7.19
C LEU A 81 -7.94 -1.71 -5.96
N GLY A 82 -6.78 -1.08 -5.77
CA GLY A 82 -6.57 -0.08 -4.73
C GLY A 82 -7.44 1.15 -4.92
N LEU A 83 -7.54 1.69 -6.14
CA LEU A 83 -8.45 2.81 -6.47
C LEU A 83 -9.90 2.44 -6.17
N ALA A 84 -10.35 1.27 -6.65
CA ALA A 84 -11.71 0.77 -6.43
C ALA A 84 -12.06 0.60 -4.95
N SER A 85 -11.07 0.37 -4.08
CA SER A 85 -11.27 0.30 -2.63
C SER A 85 -11.73 1.63 -2.02
N GLY A 86 -11.50 2.75 -2.70
CA GLY A 86 -11.77 4.09 -2.19
C GLY A 86 -10.88 4.49 -1.01
N LYS A 87 -9.63 4.02 -0.99
CA LYS A 87 -8.65 4.30 0.06
C LYS A 87 -7.39 4.92 -0.51
N PRO A 88 -6.64 5.72 0.27
CA PRO A 88 -5.35 6.23 -0.14
C PRO A 88 -4.37 5.13 -0.55
N LEU A 89 -3.55 5.40 -1.56
CA LEU A 89 -2.49 4.52 -2.03
C LEU A 89 -1.11 5.04 -1.61
N CYS A 90 -0.23 4.13 -1.22
CA CYS A 90 1.17 4.41 -0.97
C CYS A 90 2.03 3.50 -1.85
N CYS A 91 2.67 4.06 -2.87
CA CYS A 91 3.53 3.33 -3.81
C CYS A 91 4.99 3.76 -3.65
N ASN A 92 5.91 2.80 -3.68
CA ASN A 92 7.35 3.03 -3.46
C ASN A 92 8.17 3.19 -4.74
N VAL A 93 7.55 3.29 -5.90
CA VAL A 93 8.27 3.22 -7.20
C VAL A 93 8.72 4.60 -7.69
N GLY A 94 7.88 5.63 -7.57
CA GLY A 94 8.11 6.92 -8.19
C GLY A 94 8.01 6.83 -9.72
N MET A 95 6.84 6.43 -10.20
CA MET A 95 6.61 6.23 -11.64
C MET A 95 6.65 7.56 -12.41
N PRO A 96 7.26 7.60 -13.61
CA PRO A 96 7.25 8.80 -14.45
C PRO A 96 5.85 9.30 -14.81
N TYR A 97 4.90 8.38 -14.96
CA TYR A 97 3.48 8.65 -15.19
C TYR A 97 2.67 7.94 -14.12
N SER A 98 2.41 8.64 -13.04
CA SER A 98 1.73 8.06 -11.87
C SER A 98 0.27 8.48 -11.82
N ILE A 99 -0.63 7.55 -12.05
CA ILE A 99 -2.07 7.74 -11.86
C ILE A 99 -2.36 8.17 -10.41
N ILE A 100 -1.60 7.66 -9.44
CA ILE A 100 -1.76 8.01 -8.02
C ILE A 100 -1.56 9.51 -7.80
N LEU A 101 -0.52 10.09 -8.43
CA LEU A 101 -0.22 11.53 -8.34
C LEU A 101 -1.17 12.36 -9.20
N GLU A 102 -1.45 11.91 -10.43
CA GLU A 102 -2.35 12.60 -11.38
C GLU A 102 -3.75 12.77 -10.79
N GLU A 103 -4.30 11.71 -10.20
CA GLU A 103 -5.63 11.74 -9.59
C GLU A 103 -5.61 12.27 -8.14
N GLY A 104 -4.44 12.50 -7.55
CA GLY A 104 -4.29 12.99 -6.18
C GLY A 104 -4.87 12.03 -5.14
N VAL A 105 -4.59 10.73 -5.29
CA VAL A 105 -5.16 9.65 -4.47
C VAL A 105 -4.16 9.01 -3.51
N GLY A 106 -2.98 9.60 -3.35
CA GLY A 106 -1.98 9.07 -2.44
C GLY A 106 -0.57 9.56 -2.74
N ILE A 107 0.39 8.71 -2.40
CA ILE A 107 1.83 8.97 -2.57
C ILE A 107 2.42 7.94 -3.52
N ASP A 108 3.17 8.41 -4.51
CA ASP A 108 4.03 7.59 -5.35
C ASP A 108 5.37 8.30 -5.51
N CYS A 109 6.36 7.81 -4.81
CA CYS A 109 7.72 8.32 -4.89
C CYS A 109 8.72 7.20 -4.62
N LYS A 110 9.97 7.43 -4.98
CA LYS A 110 11.02 6.43 -4.78
C LYS A 110 11.34 6.29 -3.29
N LEU A 111 10.72 5.31 -2.64
CA LEU A 111 10.88 4.99 -1.23
C LEU A 111 11.80 3.77 -1.08
N THR A 112 13.09 3.99 -1.06
CA THR A 112 14.09 2.91 -0.89
C THR A 112 14.53 2.74 0.55
N ASP A 113 14.44 3.81 1.33
CA ASP A 113 14.75 3.80 2.75
C ASP A 113 13.51 3.44 3.59
N PRO A 114 13.63 2.55 4.58
CA PRO A 114 12.53 2.21 5.48
C PRO A 114 11.93 3.41 6.24
N GLN A 115 12.74 4.39 6.60
CA GLN A 115 12.30 5.61 7.28
C GLN A 115 11.41 6.46 6.38
N ASP A 116 11.81 6.64 5.12
CA ASP A 116 11.03 7.40 4.16
C ASP A 116 9.68 6.74 3.88
N TYR A 117 9.67 5.39 3.78
CA TYR A 117 8.42 4.66 3.58
C TYR A 117 7.51 4.75 4.82
N ALA A 118 8.07 4.63 6.02
CA ALA A 118 7.33 4.82 7.26
C ALA A 118 6.74 6.23 7.35
N ALA A 119 7.52 7.27 7.00
CA ALA A 119 7.06 8.65 6.99
C ALA A 119 5.92 8.87 5.98
N ALA A 120 5.99 8.27 4.79
CA ALA A 120 4.93 8.34 3.79
C ALA A 120 3.63 7.71 4.30
N ILE A 121 3.69 6.54 4.95
CA ILE A 121 2.51 5.89 5.55
C ILE A 121 1.93 6.77 6.67
N LEU A 122 2.78 7.33 7.54
CA LEU A 122 2.32 8.20 8.63
C LEU A 122 1.69 9.49 8.12
N SER A 123 2.20 10.07 7.04
CA SER A 123 1.62 11.28 6.46
C SER A 123 0.19 11.04 5.97
N LEU A 124 -0.09 9.89 5.37
CA LEU A 124 -1.44 9.50 4.95
C LEU A 124 -2.34 9.16 6.15
N LYS A 125 -1.79 8.46 7.17
CA LYS A 125 -2.52 8.09 8.37
C LYS A 125 -2.95 9.31 9.19
N ASN A 126 -2.10 10.33 9.25
CA ASN A 126 -2.30 11.52 10.10
C ASN A 126 -2.99 12.67 9.38
N LEU A 127 -3.51 12.46 8.18
CA LEU A 127 -4.30 13.46 7.47
C LEU A 127 -5.52 13.90 8.30
N PRO A 128 -5.89 15.17 8.27
CA PRO A 128 -7.20 15.63 8.75
C PRO A 128 -8.33 14.82 8.11
N SER A 129 -9.41 14.59 8.85
CA SER A 129 -10.50 13.71 8.40
C SER A 129 -11.12 14.13 7.07
N ASP A 130 -11.25 15.43 6.83
CA ASP A 130 -11.78 16.01 5.59
C ASP A 130 -10.84 15.82 4.40
N GLU A 131 -9.53 15.98 4.61
CA GLU A 131 -8.52 15.72 3.59
C GLU A 131 -8.46 14.23 3.24
N TYR A 132 -8.47 13.36 4.26
CA TYR A 132 -8.51 11.91 4.06
C TYR A 132 -9.76 11.49 3.26
N GLN A 133 -10.94 12.02 3.64
CA GLN A 133 -12.17 11.71 2.93
C GLN A 133 -12.16 12.24 1.49
N THR A 134 -11.53 13.38 1.26
CA THR A 134 -11.34 13.92 -0.09
C THR A 134 -10.52 12.96 -0.96
N ILE A 135 -9.43 12.41 -0.43
CA ILE A 135 -8.62 11.40 -1.14
C ILE A 135 -9.44 10.14 -1.42
N CYS A 136 -10.20 9.67 -0.44
CA CYS A 136 -11.09 8.50 -0.62
C CYS A 136 -12.11 8.71 -1.75
N ASN A 137 -12.71 9.88 -1.82
CA ASN A 137 -13.68 10.21 -2.87
C ASN A 137 -13.01 10.31 -4.25
N LYS A 138 -11.81 10.90 -4.32
CA LYS A 138 -11.00 10.94 -5.55
C LYS A 138 -10.65 9.55 -6.03
N ALA A 139 -10.25 8.63 -5.11
CA ALA A 139 -9.89 7.26 -5.46
C ALA A 139 -11.09 6.52 -6.10
N LYS A 140 -12.28 6.63 -5.53
CA LYS A 140 -13.50 6.05 -6.12
C LYS A 140 -13.80 6.60 -7.50
N LYS A 141 -13.73 7.93 -7.66
CA LYS A 141 -13.96 8.58 -8.96
C LYS A 141 -12.91 8.17 -10.00
N ALA A 142 -11.65 8.06 -9.60
CA ALA A 142 -10.59 7.58 -10.48
C ALA A 142 -10.84 6.13 -10.90
N ALA A 143 -11.33 5.27 -9.99
CA ALA A 143 -11.67 3.89 -10.36
C ALA A 143 -12.72 3.83 -11.47
N GLU A 144 -13.78 4.65 -11.40
CA GLU A 144 -14.81 4.73 -12.45
C GLU A 144 -14.22 5.17 -13.81
N LYS A 145 -13.24 6.07 -13.81
CA LYS A 145 -12.55 6.54 -15.03
C LYS A 145 -11.76 5.44 -15.74
N TYR A 146 -11.24 4.48 -14.97
CA TYR A 146 -10.38 3.39 -15.46
C TYR A 146 -11.07 2.02 -15.48
N ASP A 147 -12.37 1.96 -15.17
CA ASP A 147 -13.20 0.77 -15.28
C ASP A 147 -13.71 0.66 -16.73
N ASN A 148 -13.08 -0.23 -17.52
CA ASN A 148 -13.45 -0.53 -18.91
C ASN A 148 -13.99 -1.96 -19.02
#